data_c7c0b331356571d11056676c944da3d0
#
_entry.id   c7c0b331356571d11056676c944da3d0
#
_cell.length_a   1.000
_cell.length_b   1.000
_cell.length_c   1.000
_cell.angle_alpha   90.00
_cell.angle_beta   90.00
_cell.angle_gamma   90.00
#
_symmetry.space_group_name_H-M   'P 1'
#
loop_
_entity.id
_entity.type
_entity.pdbx_description
1 polymer ?
#
loop_
_entity_poly.entity_id
_entity_poly.type
_entity_poly.pdbx_seq_one_letter_code
_entity_poly.pdbx_strand_id
1 'polypeptide(L)'
;MKRKFVDFKVLTASLCCAVVMGVISFVFLKMLGLSSVFREYFPYCIWFLPLSGMLTTFVYKKYGGESSKGNNLIIQSANEGVKVPKRLAVLTFFFTLLTHFSGGSAGREGTAVQIGGALTSNVADKFEEKVRIPDESFNLPR
;
A
#
# COMPACT_ATOMS: atom_id res chain seq x y z
N MET A 1 15.94 28.78 12.41
CA MET A 1 15.79 27.41 11.86
C MET A 1 15.86 26.41 13.01
N LYS A 2 14.72 26.08 13.66
CA LYS A 2 14.67 25.13 14.77
C LYS A 2 14.79 23.72 14.18
N ARG A 3 15.92 23.05 14.34
CA ARG A 3 16.04 21.60 14.12
C ARG A 3 15.06 20.94 15.11
N LYS A 4 13.92 20.46 14.62
CA LYS A 4 13.09 19.55 15.40
C LYS A 4 13.94 18.31 15.66
N PHE A 5 14.29 18.06 16.90
CA PHE A 5 14.78 16.75 17.30
C PHE A 5 13.77 15.73 16.84
N VAL A 6 14.21 14.76 16.06
CA VAL A 6 13.36 13.63 15.68
C VAL A 6 12.98 12.94 16.99
N ASP A 7 11.70 13.02 17.35
CA ASP A 7 11.24 12.39 18.58
C ASP A 7 11.58 10.89 18.52
N PHE A 8 12.21 10.39 19.56
CA PHE A 8 12.60 8.97 19.67
C PHE A 8 11.42 8.03 19.38
N LYS A 9 10.19 8.46 19.70
CA LYS A 9 8.96 7.76 19.37
C LYS A 9 8.72 7.63 17.86
N VAL A 10 8.98 8.68 17.09
CA VAL A 10 8.85 8.67 15.62
C VAL A 10 9.88 7.73 15.00
N LEU A 11 11.11 7.78 15.51
CA LEU A 11 12.19 6.89 15.05
C LEU A 11 11.84 5.41 15.30
N THR A 12 11.35 5.09 16.51
CA THR A 12 10.93 3.73 16.86
C THR A 12 9.77 3.25 16.01
N ALA A 13 8.76 4.11 15.78
CA ALA A 13 7.63 3.80 14.92
C ALA A 13 8.06 3.53 13.48
N SER A 14 8.95 4.37 12.93
CA SER A 14 9.49 4.20 11.58
C SER A 14 10.29 2.89 11.45
N LEU A 15 11.07 2.53 12.46
CA LEU A 15 11.81 1.27 12.48
C LEU A 15 10.88 0.06 12.50
N CYS A 16 9.83 0.09 13.33
CA CYS A 16 8.82 -0.96 13.35
C CYS A 16 8.11 -1.09 11.99
N CYS A 17 7.74 0.02 11.37
CA CYS A 17 7.15 0.01 10.02
C CYS A 17 8.11 -0.58 9.00
N ALA A 18 9.40 -0.25 9.05
CA ALA A 18 10.41 -0.77 8.14
C ALA A 18 10.56 -2.29 8.26
N VAL A 19 10.58 -2.83 9.48
CA VAL A 19 10.65 -4.27 9.74
C VAL A 19 9.41 -4.98 9.18
N VAL A 20 8.20 -4.48 9.47
CA VAL A 20 6.95 -5.04 8.97
C VAL A 20 6.92 -5.02 7.44
N MET A 21 7.32 -3.89 6.83
CA MET A 21 7.42 -3.79 5.37
C MET A 21 8.45 -4.76 4.79
N GLY A 22 9.57 -4.96 5.45
CA GLY A 22 10.59 -5.94 5.05
C GLY A 22 10.01 -7.35 4.99
N VAL A 23 9.26 -7.76 6.00
CA VAL A 23 8.59 -9.08 6.04
C VAL A 23 7.53 -9.20 4.93
N ILE A 24 6.67 -8.18 4.77
CA ILE A 24 5.64 -8.19 3.71
C ILE A 24 6.29 -8.26 2.33
N SER A 25 7.34 -7.50 2.08
CA SER A 25 8.07 -7.49 0.82
C SER A 25 8.74 -8.84 0.55
N PHE A 26 9.32 -9.47 1.56
CA PHE A 26 9.91 -10.80 1.44
C PHE A 26 8.87 -11.85 1.02
N VAL A 27 7.73 -11.89 1.71
CA VAL A 27 6.62 -12.79 1.37
C VAL A 27 6.11 -12.52 -0.04
N PHE A 28 5.91 -11.26 -0.39
CA PHE A 28 5.44 -10.84 -1.70
C PHE A 28 6.39 -11.30 -2.82
N LEU A 29 7.69 -11.08 -2.68
CA LEU A 29 8.70 -11.49 -3.66
C LEU A 29 8.79 -13.01 -3.80
N LYS A 30 8.69 -13.75 -2.68
CA LYS A 30 8.64 -15.21 -2.71
C LYS A 30 7.41 -15.71 -3.46
N MET A 31 6.25 -15.14 -3.23
CA MET A 31 5.02 -15.51 -3.95
C MET A 31 5.08 -15.14 -5.44
N LEU A 32 5.71 -14.02 -5.80
CA LEU A 32 5.97 -13.66 -7.19
C LEU A 32 6.91 -14.66 -7.88
N GLY A 33 7.97 -15.08 -7.19
CA GLY A 33 8.86 -16.12 -7.69
C GLY A 33 8.12 -17.43 -7.92
N LEU A 34 7.27 -17.84 -6.97
CA LEU A 34 6.43 -19.03 -7.09
C LEU A 34 5.47 -18.94 -8.27
N SER A 35 4.86 -17.76 -8.51
CA SER A 35 3.97 -17.54 -9.65
C SER A 35 4.70 -17.70 -11.00
N SER A 36 5.97 -17.29 -11.08
CA SER A 36 6.79 -17.47 -12.27
C SER A 36 7.07 -18.94 -12.56
N VAL A 37 7.46 -19.71 -11.52
CA VAL A 37 7.68 -21.15 -11.64
C VAL A 37 6.37 -21.87 -12.02
N PHE A 38 5.26 -21.52 -11.37
CA PHE A 38 3.96 -22.09 -11.68
C PHE A 38 3.57 -21.89 -13.15
N ARG A 39 3.84 -20.71 -13.70
CA ARG A 39 3.57 -20.39 -15.10
C ARG A 39 4.43 -21.19 -16.07
N GLU A 40 5.67 -21.53 -15.73
CA GLU A 40 6.52 -22.39 -16.55
C GLU A 40 5.91 -23.80 -16.70
N TYR A 41 5.32 -24.33 -15.64
CA TYR A 41 4.63 -25.64 -15.69
C TYR A 41 3.23 -25.56 -16.34
N PHE A 42 2.55 -24.44 -16.22
CA PHE A 42 1.16 -24.26 -16.71
C PHE A 42 1.03 -23.02 -17.61
N PRO A 43 1.54 -23.07 -18.87
CA PRO A 43 1.51 -21.91 -19.77
C PRO A 43 0.09 -21.48 -20.15
N TYR A 44 -0.89 -22.38 -20.04
CA TYR A 44 -2.30 -22.08 -20.33
C TYR A 44 -2.96 -21.13 -19.34
N CYS A 45 -2.31 -20.81 -18.20
CA CYS A 45 -2.83 -19.85 -17.23
C CYS A 45 -3.07 -18.45 -17.81
N ILE A 46 -2.44 -18.12 -18.94
CA ILE A 46 -2.64 -16.84 -19.63
C ILE A 46 -4.10 -16.62 -20.07
N TRP A 47 -4.84 -17.70 -20.35
CA TRP A 47 -6.26 -17.63 -20.71
C TRP A 47 -7.15 -17.16 -19.55
N PHE A 48 -6.67 -17.26 -18.30
CA PHE A 48 -7.35 -16.74 -17.12
C PHE A 48 -7.10 -15.25 -16.90
N LEU A 49 -6.19 -14.61 -17.66
CA LEU A 49 -5.86 -13.19 -17.49
C LEU A 49 -7.08 -12.26 -17.67
N PRO A 50 -7.94 -12.41 -18.70
CA PRO A 50 -9.13 -11.58 -18.81
C PRO A 50 -10.07 -11.75 -17.62
N LEU A 51 -10.24 -12.98 -17.12
CA LEU A 51 -11.10 -13.27 -15.98
C LEU A 51 -10.54 -12.64 -14.69
N SER A 52 -9.24 -12.72 -14.47
CA SER A 52 -8.58 -12.10 -13.32
C SER A 52 -8.69 -10.57 -13.37
N GLY A 53 -8.59 -9.97 -14.56
CA GLY A 53 -8.79 -8.53 -14.77
C GLY A 53 -10.23 -8.09 -14.49
N MET A 54 -11.22 -8.85 -14.97
CA MET A 54 -12.63 -8.59 -14.67
C MET A 54 -12.92 -8.70 -13.16
N LEU A 55 -12.40 -9.74 -12.50
CA LEU A 55 -12.54 -9.94 -11.06
C LEU A 55 -11.91 -8.79 -10.27
N THR A 56 -10.69 -8.40 -10.65
CA THR A 56 -9.99 -7.26 -10.04
C THR A 56 -10.84 -5.99 -10.15
N THR A 57 -11.31 -5.67 -11.35
CA THR A 57 -12.12 -4.48 -11.60
C THR A 57 -13.44 -4.53 -10.80
N PHE A 58 -14.10 -5.68 -10.78
CA PHE A 58 -15.34 -5.86 -10.02
C PHE A 58 -15.15 -5.64 -8.52
N VAL A 59 -14.11 -6.25 -7.95
CA VAL A 59 -13.82 -6.12 -6.51
C VAL A 59 -13.40 -4.69 -6.16
N TYR A 60 -12.56 -4.05 -6.97
CA TYR A 60 -12.20 -2.65 -6.75
C TYR A 60 -13.39 -1.70 -6.84
N LYS A 61 -14.31 -1.91 -7.78
CA LYS A 61 -15.54 -1.11 -7.87
C LYS A 61 -16.48 -1.33 -6.68
N LYS A 62 -16.62 -2.57 -6.22
CA LYS A 62 -17.58 -2.91 -5.17
C LYS A 62 -17.03 -2.65 -3.75
N TYR A 63 -15.78 -2.96 -3.51
CA TYR A 63 -15.17 -2.96 -2.17
C TYR A 63 -13.99 -1.99 -2.04
N GLY A 64 -13.42 -1.52 -3.14
CA GLY A 64 -12.22 -0.67 -3.16
C GLY A 64 -12.48 0.75 -2.62
N GLY A 65 -13.63 1.36 -2.97
CA GLY A 65 -13.89 2.75 -2.63
C GLY A 65 -12.72 3.65 -3.04
N GLU A 66 -12.19 4.45 -2.13
CA GLU A 66 -11.03 5.32 -2.36
C GLU A 66 -9.76 4.55 -2.78
N SER A 67 -9.65 3.25 -2.43
CA SER A 67 -8.52 2.40 -2.85
C SER A 67 -8.40 2.27 -4.37
N SER A 68 -9.47 2.53 -5.13
CA SER A 68 -9.43 2.52 -6.60
C SER A 68 -8.54 3.59 -7.20
N LYS A 69 -8.19 4.64 -6.45
CA LYS A 69 -7.25 5.69 -6.85
C LYS A 69 -5.79 5.21 -6.87
N GLY A 70 -5.48 4.07 -6.24
CA GLY A 70 -4.15 3.46 -6.26
C GLY A 70 -3.04 4.39 -5.76
N ASN A 71 -1.98 4.58 -6.56
CA ASN A 71 -0.86 5.46 -6.21
C ASN A 71 -1.26 6.91 -6.00
N ASN A 72 -2.27 7.41 -6.71
CA ASN A 72 -2.75 8.79 -6.56
C ASN A 72 -3.28 9.05 -5.15
N LEU A 73 -3.88 8.04 -4.50
CA LEU A 73 -4.32 8.14 -3.11
C LEU A 73 -3.14 8.31 -2.15
N ILE A 74 -2.02 7.61 -2.40
CA ILE A 74 -0.82 7.75 -1.58
C ILE A 74 -0.20 9.14 -1.73
N ILE A 75 -0.17 9.67 -2.97
CA ILE A 75 0.31 11.02 -3.23
C ILE A 75 -0.58 12.06 -2.55
N GLN A 76 -1.90 11.91 -2.64
CA GLN A 76 -2.85 12.79 -1.94
C GLN A 76 -2.68 12.70 -0.42
N SER A 77 -2.47 11.50 0.12
CA SER A 77 -2.22 11.33 1.55
C SER A 77 -0.96 12.06 2.02
N ALA A 78 0.11 12.03 1.22
CA ALA A 78 1.36 12.71 1.55
C ALA A 78 1.25 14.25 1.47
N ASN A 79 0.46 14.77 0.54
CA ASN A 79 0.33 16.22 0.29
C ASN A 79 -0.81 16.88 1.08
N GLU A 80 -1.92 16.18 1.25
CA GLU A 80 -3.18 16.72 1.75
C GLU A 80 -3.64 16.07 3.06
N GLY A 81 -2.88 15.09 3.58
CA GLY A 81 -3.25 14.37 4.80
C GLY A 81 -4.49 13.46 4.67
N VAL A 82 -4.85 13.07 3.45
CA VAL A 82 -6.00 12.19 3.22
C VAL A 82 -5.74 10.81 3.80
N LYS A 83 -6.71 10.27 4.55
CA LYS A 83 -6.58 8.93 5.17
C LYS A 83 -6.55 7.83 4.13
N VAL A 84 -5.55 6.95 4.23
CA VAL A 84 -5.42 5.79 3.35
C VAL A 84 -6.12 4.58 3.98
N PRO A 85 -7.14 4.00 3.32
CA PRO A 85 -7.82 2.84 3.85
C PRO A 85 -6.90 1.61 3.85
N LYS A 86 -6.92 0.83 4.94
CA LYS A 86 -6.15 -0.42 5.07
C LYS A 86 -6.42 -1.42 3.94
N ARG A 87 -7.62 -1.35 3.36
CA ARG A 87 -8.05 -2.19 2.24
C ARG A 87 -7.14 -2.02 1.02
N LEU A 88 -6.54 -0.83 0.81
CA LEU A 88 -5.63 -0.59 -0.32
C LEU A 88 -4.47 -1.59 -0.30
N ALA A 89 -3.76 -1.73 0.80
CA ALA A 89 -2.62 -2.65 0.91
C ALA A 89 -3.02 -4.10 0.63
N VAL A 90 -4.14 -4.54 1.23
CA VAL A 90 -4.62 -5.93 1.08
C VAL A 90 -5.06 -6.21 -0.36
N LEU A 91 -5.89 -5.34 -0.94
CA LEU A 91 -6.38 -5.51 -2.32
C LEU A 91 -5.21 -5.50 -3.31
N THR A 92 -4.31 -4.52 -3.17
CA THR A 92 -3.15 -4.41 -4.06
C THR A 92 -2.25 -5.64 -3.98
N PHE A 93 -1.98 -6.15 -2.77
CA PHE A 93 -1.18 -7.35 -2.57
C PHE A 93 -1.80 -8.56 -3.30
N PHE A 94 -3.05 -8.89 -3.00
CA PHE A 94 -3.70 -10.09 -3.55
C PHE A 94 -3.94 -9.99 -5.05
N PHE A 95 -4.40 -8.85 -5.56
CA PHE A 95 -4.70 -8.71 -6.99
C PHE A 95 -3.44 -8.59 -7.85
N THR A 96 -2.34 -8.08 -7.31
CA THR A 96 -1.05 -8.14 -8.00
C THR A 96 -0.57 -9.59 -8.14
N LEU A 97 -0.66 -10.38 -7.07
CA LEU A 97 -0.34 -11.80 -7.14
C LEU A 97 -1.25 -12.56 -8.11
N LEU A 98 -2.56 -12.34 -8.04
CA LEU A 98 -3.53 -12.96 -8.95
C LEU A 98 -3.17 -12.69 -10.42
N THR A 99 -2.84 -11.43 -10.74
CA THR A 99 -2.43 -11.03 -12.08
C THR A 99 -1.16 -11.78 -12.52
N HIS A 100 -0.17 -11.93 -11.63
CA HIS A 100 1.06 -12.65 -11.95
C HIS A 100 0.81 -14.16 -12.12
N PHE A 101 -0.01 -14.77 -11.29
CA PHE A 101 -0.41 -16.17 -11.45
C PHE A 101 -1.18 -16.42 -12.76
N SER A 102 -1.98 -15.46 -13.20
CA SER A 102 -2.69 -15.51 -14.48
C SER A 102 -1.80 -15.20 -15.71
N GLY A 103 -0.50 -14.98 -15.51
CA GLY A 103 0.44 -14.72 -16.61
C GLY A 103 0.59 -13.24 -17.00
N GLY A 104 -0.10 -12.32 -16.31
CA GLY A 104 0.08 -10.89 -16.51
C GLY A 104 1.30 -10.35 -15.78
N SER A 105 1.69 -9.11 -16.10
CA SER A 105 2.76 -8.37 -15.44
C SER A 105 2.19 -7.11 -14.83
N ALA A 106 1.88 -7.15 -13.54
CA ALA A 106 1.53 -5.95 -12.78
C ALA A 106 2.80 -5.30 -12.20
N GLY A 107 2.83 -3.96 -12.13
CA GLY A 107 4.00 -3.23 -11.64
C GLY A 107 4.30 -3.53 -10.17
N ARG A 108 5.45 -4.13 -9.89
CA ARG A 108 5.90 -4.46 -8.52
C ARG A 108 6.20 -3.22 -7.70
N GLU A 109 6.76 -2.19 -8.35
CA GLU A 109 7.11 -0.92 -7.70
C GLU A 109 5.87 -0.17 -7.20
N GLY A 110 4.85 -0.04 -8.06
CA GLY A 110 3.58 0.58 -7.68
C GLY A 110 2.89 -0.16 -6.53
N THR A 111 2.95 -1.49 -6.53
CA THR A 111 2.43 -2.33 -5.43
C THR A 111 3.17 -2.06 -4.13
N ALA A 112 4.51 -1.99 -4.15
CA ALA A 112 5.31 -1.71 -2.97
C ALA A 112 5.01 -0.32 -2.40
N VAL A 113 4.86 0.71 -3.26
CA VAL A 113 4.48 2.07 -2.85
C VAL A 113 3.10 2.10 -2.19
N GLN A 114 2.11 1.40 -2.77
CA GLN A 114 0.75 1.37 -2.21
C GLN A 114 0.70 0.65 -0.87
N ILE A 115 1.38 -0.49 -0.74
CA ILE A 115 1.42 -1.23 0.52
C ILE A 115 2.17 -0.43 1.59
N GLY A 116 3.34 0.12 1.24
CA GLY A 116 4.17 0.90 2.16
C GLY A 116 3.47 2.18 2.60
N GLY A 117 2.90 2.93 1.66
CA GLY A 117 2.17 4.16 1.96
C GLY A 117 0.93 3.90 2.81
N ALA A 118 0.15 2.85 2.51
CA ALA A 118 -1.01 2.49 3.33
C ALA A 118 -0.61 2.05 4.74
N LEU A 119 0.49 1.30 4.91
CA LEU A 119 0.98 0.90 6.21
C LEU A 119 1.45 2.11 7.02
N THR A 120 2.29 2.94 6.43
CA THR A 120 2.87 4.12 7.09
C THR A 120 1.78 5.13 7.48
N SER A 121 0.83 5.42 6.59
CA SER A 121 -0.29 6.31 6.90
C SER A 121 -1.12 5.79 8.08
N ASN A 122 -1.47 4.50 8.08
CA ASN A 122 -2.27 3.91 9.16
C ASN A 122 -1.52 3.82 10.51
N VAL A 123 -0.19 3.73 10.48
CA VAL A 123 0.63 3.78 11.69
C VAL A 123 0.74 5.22 12.19
N ALA A 124 0.99 6.18 11.30
CA ALA A 124 1.04 7.60 11.63
C ALA A 124 -0.27 8.07 12.28
N ASP A 125 -1.42 7.73 11.71
CA ASP A 125 -2.74 8.05 12.27
C ASP A 125 -2.90 7.55 13.72
N LYS A 126 -2.41 6.34 14.04
CA LYS A 126 -2.45 5.80 15.40
C LYS A 126 -1.50 6.54 16.36
N PHE A 127 -0.37 7.02 15.85
CA PHE A 127 0.57 7.79 16.67
C PHE A 127 0.09 9.23 16.89
N GLU A 128 -0.52 9.87 15.88
CA GLU A 128 -1.11 11.20 16.01
C GLU A 128 -2.32 11.20 16.95
N GLU A 129 -3.17 10.17 16.90
CA GLU A 129 -4.28 10.00 17.84
C GLU A 129 -3.78 9.89 19.29
N LYS A 130 -2.58 9.36 19.50
CA LYS A 130 -1.95 9.21 20.83
C LYS A 130 -1.13 10.45 21.25
N VAL A 131 -0.72 11.27 20.29
CA VAL A 131 -0.05 12.55 20.47
C VAL A 131 -0.98 13.65 19.97
N ARG A 132 -2.13 13.81 20.62
CA ARG A 132 -3.01 14.96 20.39
C ARG A 132 -2.26 16.21 20.80
N ILE A 133 -1.62 16.90 19.83
CA ILE A 133 -1.13 18.25 20.02
C ILE A 133 -2.38 19.12 20.22
N PRO A 134 -2.49 19.87 21.32
CA PRO A 134 -3.56 20.84 21.46
C PRO A 134 -3.50 21.78 20.26
N ASP A 135 -4.65 21.97 19.64
CA ASP A 135 -4.93 22.82 18.51
C ASP A 135 -4.25 24.21 18.68
N GLU A 136 -3.06 24.40 18.13
CA GLU A 136 -2.59 25.71 17.79
C GLU A 136 -3.19 26.04 16.43
N SER A 137 -4.36 26.67 16.48
CA SER A 137 -4.99 27.34 15.38
C SER A 137 -3.95 28.13 14.57
N PHE A 138 -3.55 27.59 13.44
CA PHE A 138 -2.74 28.30 12.47
C PHE A 138 -3.65 29.33 11.77
N ASN A 139 -3.84 30.47 12.45
CA ASN A 139 -4.43 31.66 11.86
C ASN A 139 -3.42 32.26 10.89
N LEU A 140 -3.53 31.94 9.60
CA LEU A 140 -2.90 32.72 8.56
C LEU A 140 -3.66 34.04 8.44
N PRO A 141 -3.01 35.22 8.60
CA PRO A 141 -3.62 36.50 8.24
C PRO A 141 -3.82 36.56 6.72
N ARG A 142 -4.99 36.99 6.31
CA ARG A 142 -5.36 37.28 4.92
C ARG A 142 -4.54 38.44 4.37
#